data_2c32650e8895a8425ee30687c5899c27
#
_entry.id   2c32650e8895a8425ee30687c5899c27
#
_cell.length_a   1.000
_cell.length_b   1.000
_cell.length_c   1.000
_cell.angle_alpha   90.00
_cell.angle_beta   90.00
_cell.angle_gamma   90.00
#
_symmetry.space_group_name_H-M   'P 1'
#
loop_
_entity.id
_entity.type
_entity.pdbx_description
1 polymer ?
#
loop_
_entity_poly.entity_id
_entity_poly.type
_entity_poly.pdbx_seq_one_letter_code
_entity_poly.pdbx_strand_id
1 'polypeptide(L)'
;MNSFEDLLLRRRSVRAYAEEPVEREQLEAIVRAGLLSPTGRNKRDWQFVVVQDRPTLDALAASRAGGAAKMLADAAAAIVVLGDPSTTDVWCEDCSIAMSNMHLMAASLGLGSCWIQGRLRAADDGRSTSDIVCELVGAPAGLELEAMLSIGVPAKMPAPHTLADADMSKVHWDRF
;
A
#
# COMPACT_ATOMS: atom_id res chain seq x y z
N MET A 1 10.85 0.41 -25.42
CA MET A 1 9.79 0.68 -24.41
C MET A 1 10.30 1.74 -23.46
N ASN A 2 9.45 2.63 -22.95
CA ASN A 2 9.83 3.61 -21.94
C ASN A 2 10.11 2.87 -20.62
N SER A 3 11.17 3.21 -19.87
CA SER A 3 11.54 2.58 -18.60
C SER A 3 10.41 2.59 -17.56
N PHE A 4 9.52 3.59 -17.59
CA PHE A 4 8.35 3.67 -16.73
C PHE A 4 7.24 2.70 -17.16
N GLU A 5 7.00 2.53 -18.46
CA GLU A 5 6.05 1.54 -18.98
C GLU A 5 6.49 0.11 -18.62
N ASP A 6 7.79 -0.20 -18.72
CA ASP A 6 8.34 -1.48 -18.29
C ASP A 6 8.12 -1.71 -16.79
N LEU A 7 8.21 -0.65 -15.96
CA LEU A 7 7.93 -0.74 -14.54
C LEU A 7 6.46 -1.08 -14.26
N LEU A 8 5.53 -0.43 -14.98
CA LEU A 8 4.10 -0.71 -14.86
C LEU A 8 3.77 -2.17 -15.21
N LEU A 9 4.39 -2.71 -16.28
CA LEU A 9 4.19 -4.11 -16.68
C LEU A 9 4.75 -5.09 -15.64
N ARG A 10 5.92 -4.80 -15.06
CA ARG A 10 6.59 -5.67 -14.09
C ARG A 10 6.00 -5.61 -12.68
N ARG A 11 5.43 -4.47 -12.28
CA ARG A 11 4.82 -4.33 -10.96
C ARG A 11 3.67 -5.33 -10.80
N ARG A 12 3.75 -6.17 -9.77
CA ARG A 12 2.71 -7.14 -9.42
C ARG A 12 2.42 -7.07 -7.91
N SER A 13 1.24 -7.52 -7.50
CA SER A 13 0.91 -7.71 -6.10
C SER A 13 1.56 -9.00 -5.58
N VAL A 14 2.64 -8.85 -4.83
CA VAL A 14 3.40 -9.96 -4.22
C VAL A 14 2.84 -10.23 -2.83
N ARG A 15 2.57 -11.51 -2.53
CA ARG A 15 1.97 -11.96 -1.26
C ARG A 15 2.74 -13.07 -0.56
N ALA A 16 3.93 -13.40 -1.06
CA ALA A 16 4.85 -14.35 -0.45
C ALA A 16 6.26 -13.74 -0.47
N TYR A 17 6.87 -13.67 0.67
CA TYR A 17 8.15 -13.01 0.89
C TYR A 17 9.19 -14.01 1.36
N ALA A 18 10.46 -13.78 1.01
CA ALA A 18 11.60 -14.47 1.56
C ALA A 18 11.98 -13.87 2.93
N GLU A 19 12.64 -14.64 3.76
CA GLU A 19 13.19 -14.18 5.05
C GLU A 19 14.46 -13.34 4.84
N GLU A 20 14.31 -12.26 4.07
CA GLU A 20 15.38 -11.31 3.79
C GLU A 20 14.96 -9.92 4.29
N PRO A 21 15.87 -9.17 4.93
CA PRO A 21 15.57 -7.82 5.39
C PRO A 21 15.38 -6.87 4.21
N VAL A 22 14.63 -5.82 4.46
CA VAL A 22 14.54 -4.65 3.58
C VAL A 22 15.28 -3.51 4.28
N GLU A 23 16.24 -2.93 3.59
CA GLU A 23 17.08 -1.88 4.13
C GLU A 23 16.29 -0.59 4.38
N ARG A 24 16.70 0.15 5.41
CA ARG A 24 16.04 1.40 5.79
C ARG A 24 16.00 2.41 4.64
N GLU A 25 17.08 2.52 3.90
CA GLU A 25 17.20 3.43 2.75
C GLU A 25 16.19 3.10 1.65
N GLN A 26 15.87 1.81 1.45
CA GLN A 26 14.84 1.37 0.51
C GLN A 26 13.45 1.78 1.00
N LEU A 27 13.15 1.59 2.29
CA LEU A 27 11.88 2.02 2.89
C LEU A 27 11.72 3.54 2.83
N GLU A 28 12.78 4.30 3.12
CA GLU A 28 12.78 5.75 3.00
C GLU A 28 12.54 6.22 1.55
N ALA A 29 13.12 5.52 0.56
CA ALA A 29 12.85 5.82 -0.85
C ALA A 29 11.37 5.58 -1.21
N ILE A 30 10.78 4.51 -0.71
CA ILE A 30 9.36 4.19 -0.91
C ILE A 30 8.48 5.26 -0.27
N VAL A 31 8.75 5.65 0.99
CA VAL A 31 7.99 6.70 1.68
C VAL A 31 8.12 8.05 0.96
N ARG A 32 9.32 8.41 0.48
CA ARG A 32 9.52 9.63 -0.32
C ARG A 32 8.65 9.65 -1.58
N ALA A 33 8.45 8.52 -2.24
CA ALA A 33 7.54 8.45 -3.40
C ALA A 33 6.09 8.77 -3.01
N GLY A 34 5.65 8.33 -1.82
CA GLY A 34 4.36 8.71 -1.25
C GLY A 34 4.29 10.21 -0.94
N LEU A 35 5.29 10.75 -0.23
CA LEU A 35 5.34 12.16 0.17
C LEU A 35 5.43 13.15 -1.00
N LEU A 36 5.92 12.70 -2.17
CA LEU A 36 6.02 13.50 -3.40
C LEU A 36 4.77 13.38 -4.29
N SER A 37 3.77 12.64 -3.85
CA SER A 37 2.53 12.47 -4.61
C SER A 37 1.71 13.77 -4.67
N PRO A 38 0.95 14.01 -5.74
CA PRO A 38 0.00 15.13 -5.78
C PRO A 38 -1.16 14.89 -4.81
N THR A 39 -1.75 15.97 -4.32
CA THR A 39 -2.98 15.95 -3.49
C THR A 39 -3.97 17.00 -3.92
N GLY A 40 -5.23 16.79 -3.61
CA GLY A 40 -6.27 17.77 -3.77
C GLY A 40 -5.90 19.09 -3.09
N ARG A 41 -5.82 20.20 -3.86
CA ARG A 41 -5.47 21.53 -3.34
C ARG A 41 -4.17 21.58 -2.53
N ASN A 42 -3.23 20.63 -2.76
CA ASN A 42 -1.96 20.48 -2.03
C ASN A 42 -2.15 20.38 -0.50
N LYS A 43 -3.20 19.67 -0.06
CA LYS A 43 -3.54 19.51 1.37
C LYS A 43 -2.56 18.60 2.12
N ARG A 44 -2.02 17.56 1.46
CA ARG A 44 -1.04 16.62 2.04
C ARG A 44 -1.51 16.04 3.37
N ASP A 45 -2.75 15.57 3.37
CA ASP A 45 -3.50 15.09 4.53
C ASP A 45 -3.07 13.70 5.02
N TRP A 46 -2.23 13.01 4.27
CA TRP A 46 -1.74 11.68 4.61
C TRP A 46 -0.72 11.67 5.75
N GLN A 47 -0.72 10.55 6.48
CA GLN A 47 0.33 10.16 7.41
C GLN A 47 0.78 8.73 7.08
N PHE A 48 2.08 8.45 7.21
CA PHE A 48 2.63 7.13 6.95
C PHE A 48 3.32 6.60 8.20
N VAL A 49 2.98 5.36 8.60
CA VAL A 49 3.67 4.65 9.66
C VAL A 49 4.40 3.47 9.06
N VAL A 50 5.73 3.46 9.14
CA VAL A 50 6.57 2.33 8.71
C VAL A 50 6.73 1.37 9.87
N VAL A 51 6.31 0.12 9.69
CA VAL A 51 6.36 -0.94 10.69
C VAL A 51 7.34 -2.02 10.23
N GLN A 52 8.36 -2.30 11.04
CA GLN A 52 9.30 -3.42 10.88
C GLN A 52 9.29 -4.33 12.12
N ASP A 53 8.65 -3.90 13.20
CA ASP A 53 8.51 -4.68 14.43
C ASP A 53 7.65 -5.91 14.20
N ARG A 54 8.21 -7.10 14.45
CA ARG A 54 7.55 -8.37 14.16
C ARG A 54 6.22 -8.55 14.88
N PRO A 55 6.12 -8.32 16.22
CA PRO A 55 4.85 -8.40 16.93
C PRO A 55 3.76 -7.51 16.33
N THR A 56 4.11 -6.29 15.91
CA THR A 56 3.16 -5.36 15.29
C THR A 56 2.74 -5.83 13.90
N LEU A 57 3.67 -6.37 13.07
CA LEU A 57 3.34 -6.96 11.77
C LEU A 57 2.38 -8.15 11.91
N ASP A 58 2.58 -9.00 12.92
CA ASP A 58 1.70 -10.15 13.20
C ASP A 58 0.30 -9.68 13.64
N ALA A 59 0.23 -8.65 14.46
CA ALA A 59 -1.05 -8.04 14.86
C ALA A 59 -1.78 -7.39 13.67
N LEU A 60 -1.05 -6.69 12.78
CA LEU A 60 -1.61 -6.15 11.55
C LEU A 60 -2.11 -7.26 10.61
N ALA A 61 -1.41 -8.40 10.54
CA ALA A 61 -1.83 -9.55 9.74
C ALA A 61 -3.19 -10.12 10.21
N ALA A 62 -3.49 -10.02 11.50
CA ALA A 62 -4.75 -10.45 12.11
C ALA A 62 -5.87 -9.40 12.02
N SER A 63 -5.60 -8.17 11.59
CA SER A 63 -6.55 -7.05 11.59
C SER A 63 -7.69 -7.17 10.57
N ARG A 64 -7.65 -8.16 9.67
CA ARG A 64 -8.60 -8.35 8.58
C ARG A 64 -9.25 -9.72 8.63
N ALA A 65 -10.59 -9.73 8.50
CA ALA A 65 -11.38 -10.96 8.41
C ALA A 65 -10.91 -11.91 7.30
N GLY A 66 -11.03 -13.21 7.56
CA GLY A 66 -10.69 -14.26 6.60
C GLY A 66 -9.21 -14.31 6.21
N GLY A 67 -8.30 -13.76 7.00
CA GLY A 67 -6.87 -13.75 6.72
C GLY A 67 -6.47 -12.92 5.51
N ALA A 68 -7.27 -11.90 5.15
CA ALA A 68 -7.02 -11.06 3.96
C ALA A 68 -5.74 -10.20 4.08
N ALA A 69 -5.15 -10.09 5.27
CA ALA A 69 -3.89 -9.40 5.54
C ALA A 69 -2.74 -10.35 5.91
N LYS A 70 -2.93 -11.67 5.83
CA LYS A 70 -1.98 -12.68 6.33
C LYS A 70 -0.55 -12.55 5.76
N MET A 71 -0.38 -11.96 4.57
CA MET A 71 0.95 -11.75 3.98
C MET A 71 1.83 -10.80 4.79
N LEU A 72 1.27 -10.04 5.73
CA LEU A 72 2.05 -9.20 6.63
C LEU A 72 2.86 -10.02 7.64
N ALA A 73 2.42 -11.24 7.97
CA ALA A 73 3.16 -12.13 8.85
C ALA A 73 4.53 -12.55 8.27
N ASP A 74 4.68 -12.60 6.94
CA ASP A 74 5.93 -12.95 6.27
C ASP A 74 6.64 -11.72 5.68
N ALA A 75 6.02 -10.55 5.70
CA ALA A 75 6.61 -9.33 5.14
C ALA A 75 7.76 -8.81 6.02
N ALA A 76 8.78 -8.23 5.40
CA ALA A 76 9.88 -7.57 6.11
C ALA A 76 9.44 -6.22 6.72
N ALA A 77 8.46 -5.56 6.10
CA ALA A 77 7.90 -4.30 6.58
C ALA A 77 6.46 -4.10 6.10
N ALA A 78 5.77 -3.18 6.76
CA ALA A 78 4.51 -2.60 6.28
C ALA A 78 4.58 -1.08 6.30
N ILE A 79 3.87 -0.43 5.37
CA ILE A 79 3.57 1.00 5.48
C ILE A 79 2.06 1.12 5.66
N VAL A 80 1.66 1.65 6.81
CA VAL A 80 0.27 2.00 7.11
C VAL A 80 0.00 3.39 6.56
N VAL A 81 -1.04 3.53 5.74
CA VAL A 81 -1.42 4.81 5.10
C VAL A 81 -2.70 5.30 5.73
N LEU A 82 -2.57 6.41 6.42
CA LEU A 82 -3.64 7.09 7.13
C LEU A 82 -3.93 8.44 6.47
N GLY A 83 -5.17 8.87 6.48
CA GLY A 83 -5.59 10.19 6.03
C GLY A 83 -6.42 10.91 7.07
N ASP A 84 -6.50 12.23 6.95
CA ASP A 84 -7.34 13.08 7.79
C ASP A 84 -8.59 13.52 7.01
N PRO A 85 -9.76 12.87 7.23
CA PRO A 85 -11.00 13.21 6.56
C PRO A 85 -11.53 14.62 6.91
N SER A 86 -11.02 15.25 7.98
CA SER A 86 -11.39 16.61 8.32
C SER A 86 -10.67 17.66 7.47
N THR A 87 -9.53 17.32 6.88
CA THR A 87 -8.70 18.21 6.07
C THR A 87 -9.23 18.34 4.64
N THR A 88 -9.74 17.25 4.07
CA THR A 88 -10.24 17.19 2.69
C THR A 88 -11.23 16.05 2.48
N ASP A 89 -12.20 16.28 1.61
CA ASP A 89 -13.20 15.29 1.18
C ASP A 89 -12.64 14.23 0.21
N VAL A 90 -11.45 14.49 -0.36
CA VAL A 90 -10.74 13.58 -1.30
C VAL A 90 -9.52 12.88 -0.66
N TRP A 91 -9.51 12.75 0.68
CA TRP A 91 -8.41 12.11 1.39
C TRP A 91 -8.14 10.66 0.94
N CYS A 92 -9.19 9.93 0.55
CA CYS A 92 -9.03 8.55 0.04
C CYS A 92 -8.27 8.52 -1.27
N GLU A 93 -8.60 9.42 -2.20
CA GLU A 93 -7.93 9.56 -3.49
C GLU A 93 -6.49 9.99 -3.29
N ASP A 94 -6.23 10.95 -2.42
CA ASP A 94 -4.89 11.43 -2.10
C ASP A 94 -4.03 10.31 -1.50
N CYS A 95 -4.54 9.56 -0.52
CA CYS A 95 -3.88 8.39 0.06
C CYS A 95 -3.66 7.28 -0.98
N SER A 96 -4.64 7.04 -1.86
CA SER A 96 -4.56 6.02 -2.91
C SER A 96 -3.48 6.34 -3.94
N ILE A 97 -3.34 7.60 -4.34
CA ILE A 97 -2.27 8.07 -5.25
C ILE A 97 -0.90 7.87 -4.58
N ALA A 98 -0.75 8.28 -3.31
CA ALA A 98 0.47 8.08 -2.56
C ALA A 98 0.84 6.59 -2.46
N MET A 99 -0.13 5.74 -2.15
CA MET A 99 0.03 4.28 -2.09
C MET A 99 0.48 3.70 -3.44
N SER A 100 -0.11 4.14 -4.55
CA SER A 100 0.27 3.71 -5.90
C SER A 100 1.73 4.05 -6.21
N ASN A 101 2.17 5.27 -5.88
CA ASN A 101 3.55 5.71 -6.09
C ASN A 101 4.53 4.91 -5.21
N MET A 102 4.18 4.63 -3.95
CA MET A 102 4.98 3.76 -3.08
C MET A 102 5.09 2.34 -3.63
N HIS A 103 4.00 1.79 -4.16
CA HIS A 103 3.96 0.46 -4.77
C HIS A 103 4.85 0.38 -6.02
N LEU A 104 4.87 1.43 -6.85
CA LEU A 104 5.75 1.53 -8.02
C LEU A 104 7.22 1.67 -7.59
N MET A 105 7.50 2.48 -6.56
CA MET A 105 8.86 2.64 -6.05
C MET A 105 9.39 1.31 -5.49
N ALA A 106 8.60 0.56 -4.72
CA ALA A 106 9.01 -0.76 -4.26
C ALA A 106 9.38 -1.68 -5.42
N ALA A 107 8.55 -1.72 -6.48
CA ALA A 107 8.85 -2.52 -7.68
C ALA A 107 10.11 -2.04 -8.42
N SER A 108 10.40 -0.74 -8.45
CA SER A 108 11.61 -0.21 -9.07
C SER A 108 12.89 -0.61 -8.33
N LEU A 109 12.79 -0.86 -7.03
CA LEU A 109 13.87 -1.34 -6.16
C LEU A 109 14.01 -2.87 -6.16
N GLY A 110 13.20 -3.59 -6.97
CA GLY A 110 13.20 -5.05 -6.99
C GLY A 110 12.44 -5.70 -5.83
N LEU A 111 11.76 -4.90 -5.00
CA LEU A 111 10.97 -5.39 -3.87
C LEU A 111 9.55 -5.79 -4.32
N GLY A 112 9.00 -6.77 -3.61
CA GLY A 112 7.60 -7.14 -3.68
C GLY A 112 6.77 -6.28 -2.74
N SER A 113 5.58 -5.93 -3.18
CA SER A 113 4.60 -5.26 -2.32
C SER A 113 3.17 -5.64 -2.68
N CYS A 114 2.24 -5.46 -1.73
CA CYS A 114 0.83 -5.71 -1.96
C CYS A 114 -0.03 -4.69 -1.20
N TRP A 115 -0.99 -4.11 -1.91
CA TRP A 115 -2.05 -3.30 -1.31
C TRP A 115 -2.98 -4.18 -0.49
N ILE A 116 -3.21 -3.81 0.77
CA ILE A 116 -4.13 -4.46 1.69
C ILE A 116 -5.17 -3.42 2.10
N GLN A 117 -6.36 -3.53 1.55
CA GLN A 117 -7.46 -2.59 1.83
C GLN A 117 -7.83 -2.63 3.30
N GLY A 118 -7.80 -1.46 3.97
CA GLY A 118 -8.22 -1.28 5.36
C GLY A 118 -9.55 -0.56 5.50
N ARG A 119 -9.72 0.53 4.77
CA ARG A 119 -10.94 1.34 4.76
C ARG A 119 -12.18 0.50 4.43
N LEU A 120 -13.25 0.70 5.18
CA LEU A 120 -14.53 -0.02 5.03
C LEU A 120 -14.35 -1.55 5.11
N ARG A 121 -13.42 -2.00 5.95
CA ARG A 121 -13.21 -3.42 6.25
C ARG A 121 -13.29 -3.67 7.74
N ALA A 122 -13.47 -4.94 8.11
CA ALA A 122 -13.58 -5.38 9.50
C ALA A 122 -12.74 -6.63 9.75
N ALA A 123 -12.43 -6.88 11.01
CA ALA A 123 -11.87 -8.11 11.53
C ALA A 123 -12.98 -9.18 11.72
N ASP A 124 -12.56 -10.41 12.08
CA ASP A 124 -13.50 -11.53 12.30
C ASP A 124 -14.43 -11.30 13.50
N ASP A 125 -14.05 -10.46 14.45
CA ASP A 125 -14.86 -10.05 15.60
C ASP A 125 -15.83 -8.89 15.30
N GLY A 126 -15.82 -8.37 14.06
CA GLY A 126 -16.67 -7.28 13.60
C GLY A 126 -16.14 -5.88 13.89
N ARG A 127 -14.99 -5.72 14.57
CA ARG A 127 -14.35 -4.42 14.76
C ARG A 127 -13.86 -3.85 13.43
N SER A 128 -13.94 -2.54 13.27
CA SER A 128 -13.38 -1.85 12.10
C SER A 128 -11.88 -2.13 11.99
N THR A 129 -11.41 -2.51 10.80
CA THR A 129 -9.97 -2.63 10.53
C THR A 129 -9.25 -1.30 10.76
N SER A 130 -9.88 -0.17 10.46
CA SER A 130 -9.32 1.16 10.71
C SER A 130 -9.05 1.37 12.19
N ASP A 131 -10.04 1.08 13.07
CA ASP A 131 -9.89 1.27 14.52
C ASP A 131 -8.77 0.39 15.08
N ILE A 132 -8.74 -0.88 14.67
CA ILE A 132 -7.71 -1.84 15.12
C ILE A 132 -6.31 -1.36 14.70
N VAL A 133 -6.14 -0.98 13.43
CA VAL A 133 -4.83 -0.56 12.92
C VAL A 133 -4.39 0.77 13.52
N CYS A 134 -5.29 1.75 13.65
CA CYS A 134 -4.97 3.02 14.31
C CYS A 134 -4.54 2.82 15.77
N GLU A 135 -5.20 1.93 16.52
CA GLU A 135 -4.82 1.56 17.88
C GLU A 135 -3.42 0.91 17.91
N LEU A 136 -3.16 -0.07 17.02
CA LEU A 136 -1.88 -0.80 16.96
C LEU A 136 -0.68 0.12 16.66
N VAL A 137 -0.87 1.12 15.80
CA VAL A 137 0.22 2.04 15.43
C VAL A 137 0.24 3.32 16.27
N GLY A 138 -0.67 3.46 17.25
CA GLY A 138 -0.75 4.64 18.11
C GLY A 138 -1.13 5.92 17.36
N ALA A 139 -1.97 5.81 16.32
CA ALA A 139 -2.40 6.95 15.53
C ALA A 139 -3.24 7.92 16.39
N PRO A 140 -3.05 9.24 16.26
CA PRO A 140 -3.89 10.21 16.94
C PRO A 140 -5.34 10.12 16.46
N ALA A 141 -6.28 10.50 17.34
CA ALA A 141 -7.71 10.52 17.03
C ALA A 141 -7.99 11.43 15.81
N GLY A 142 -8.89 10.99 14.94
CA GLY A 142 -9.28 11.74 13.73
C GLY A 142 -8.59 11.26 12.45
N LEU A 143 -7.52 10.46 12.55
CA LEU A 143 -6.96 9.78 11.39
C LEU A 143 -7.74 8.50 11.09
N GLU A 144 -7.90 8.21 9.81
CA GLU A 144 -8.53 7.00 9.31
C GLU A 144 -7.58 6.21 8.41
N LEU A 145 -7.68 4.87 8.49
CA LEU A 145 -6.91 3.98 7.65
C LEU A 145 -7.49 3.92 6.24
N GLU A 146 -6.69 4.26 5.22
CA GLU A 146 -7.01 3.89 3.85
C GLU A 146 -6.61 2.44 3.57
N ALA A 147 -5.32 2.14 3.70
CA ALA A 147 -4.79 0.82 3.39
C ALA A 147 -3.42 0.59 4.04
N MET A 148 -2.93 -0.64 3.95
CA MET A 148 -1.56 -1.02 4.30
C MET A 148 -0.83 -1.54 3.07
N LEU A 149 0.46 -1.23 2.95
CA LEU A 149 1.35 -1.79 1.93
C LEU A 149 2.31 -2.76 2.58
N SER A 150 2.16 -4.07 2.32
CA SER A 150 3.17 -5.05 2.72
C SER A 150 4.39 -4.95 1.79
N ILE A 151 5.60 -5.09 2.34
CA ILE A 151 6.87 -4.95 1.62
C ILE A 151 7.82 -6.06 2.04
N GLY A 152 8.55 -6.63 1.07
CA GLY A 152 9.58 -7.63 1.32
C GLY A 152 10.28 -8.06 0.05
N VAL A 153 11.32 -8.87 0.19
CA VAL A 153 11.95 -9.54 -0.95
C VAL A 153 10.99 -10.63 -1.46
N PRO A 154 10.63 -10.65 -2.76
CA PRO A 154 9.69 -11.65 -3.26
C PRO A 154 10.24 -13.07 -3.15
N ALA A 155 9.55 -13.98 -2.46
CA ALA A 155 9.87 -15.42 -2.52
C ALA A 155 9.61 -15.98 -3.92
N LYS A 156 8.61 -15.43 -4.62
CA LYS A 156 8.28 -15.73 -6.00
C LYS A 156 7.65 -14.50 -6.65
N MET A 157 8.21 -14.08 -7.78
CA MET A 157 7.65 -12.99 -8.57
C MET A 157 6.55 -13.52 -9.50
N PRO A 158 5.31 -12.97 -9.46
CA PRO A 158 4.29 -13.29 -10.45
C PRO A 158 4.74 -12.87 -11.87
N ALA A 159 4.24 -13.55 -12.90
CA ALA A 159 4.52 -13.18 -14.29
C ALA A 159 4.13 -11.69 -14.54
N PRO A 160 4.95 -10.93 -15.26
CA PRO A 160 4.64 -9.55 -15.59
C PRO A 160 3.37 -9.45 -16.44
N HIS A 161 2.77 -8.29 -16.47
CA HIS A 161 1.78 -7.93 -17.47
C HIS A 161 2.44 -7.77 -18.86
N THR A 162 1.62 -7.85 -19.89
CA THR A 162 1.98 -7.53 -21.27
C THR A 162 1.12 -6.34 -21.74
N LEU A 163 1.48 -5.74 -22.86
CA LEU A 163 0.65 -4.67 -23.46
C LEU A 163 -0.76 -5.16 -23.84
N ALA A 164 -0.92 -6.46 -24.10
CA ALA A 164 -2.23 -7.06 -24.39
C ALA A 164 -3.18 -7.06 -23.17
N ASP A 165 -2.65 -6.94 -21.95
CA ASP A 165 -3.46 -6.82 -20.73
C ASP A 165 -4.07 -5.41 -20.56
N ALA A 166 -3.61 -4.42 -21.33
CA ALA A 166 -4.19 -3.11 -21.41
C ALA A 166 -5.40 -3.11 -22.36
N ASP A 167 -6.56 -3.38 -21.80
CA ASP A 167 -7.82 -3.47 -22.56
C ASP A 167 -8.26 -2.10 -23.08
N MET A 168 -7.83 -1.77 -24.30
CA MET A 168 -8.14 -0.51 -24.99
C MET A 168 -9.62 -0.37 -25.36
N SER A 169 -10.44 -1.42 -25.27
CA SER A 169 -11.89 -1.32 -25.47
C SER A 169 -12.60 -0.47 -24.40
N LYS A 170 -11.92 -0.21 -23.28
CA LYS A 170 -12.40 0.65 -22.19
C LYS A 170 -12.09 2.14 -22.41
N VAL A 171 -11.41 2.48 -23.51
CA VAL A 171 -11.03 3.84 -23.84
C VAL A 171 -11.98 4.38 -24.91
N HIS A 172 -12.63 5.48 -24.60
CA HIS A 172 -13.52 6.19 -25.52
C HIS A 172 -12.92 7.56 -25.82
N TRP A 173 -12.92 7.95 -27.11
CA TRP A 173 -12.40 9.22 -27.56
C TRP A 173 -13.55 10.21 -27.76
N ASP A 174 -13.44 11.38 -27.17
CA ASP A 174 -14.41 12.49 -27.19
C ASP A 174 -15.75 12.15 -26.50
N ARG A 175 -16.30 10.98 -26.73
CA ARG A 175 -17.61 10.55 -26.17
C ARG A 175 -17.58 9.06 -25.85
N PHE A 176 -18.50 8.67 -24.96
CA PHE A 176 -18.83 7.27 -24.66
C PHE A 176 -19.57 6.66 -25.83
#